data_7eee629d893f9c1e44e5d9edd9c1da0d
#
_entry.id   7eee629d893f9c1e44e5d9edd9c1da0d
#
_cell.length_a   1.000
_cell.length_b   1.000
_cell.length_c   1.000
_cell.angle_alpha   90.00
_cell.angle_beta   90.00
_cell.angle_gamma   90.00
#
_symmetry.space_group_name_H-M   'P 1'
#
loop_
_entity.id
_entity.type
_entity.pdbx_description
1 polymer ?
#
loop_
_entity_poly.entity_id
_entity_poly.type
_entity_poly.pdbx_seq_one_letter_code
_entity_poly.pdbx_strand_id
1 'polypeptide(L)'
;MVKDFFECQSTDPDTMLHVEIFTPSDMEIKGVIQIVHGMTEHLDRYEELGEYFTSKGYAVIGNDIIGHGRTHTAKVSDIYMKNWFDAVSDVKLIRQKAGELYPGKPIY
;
A
#
# COMPACT_ATOMS: atom_id res chain seq x y z
N MET A 1 -7.90 12.91 8.84
CA MET A 1 -7.38 11.65 8.26
C MET A 1 -6.66 10.84 9.34
N VAL A 2 -6.95 9.56 9.38
CA VAL A 2 -6.21 8.63 10.24
C VAL A 2 -5.21 7.90 9.37
N LYS A 3 -3.94 7.94 9.76
CA LYS A 3 -2.85 7.24 9.07
C LYS A 3 -2.44 6.04 9.92
N ASP A 4 -2.42 4.88 9.31
CA ASP A 4 -2.01 3.64 9.95
C ASP A 4 -1.08 2.84 9.04
N PHE A 5 -0.38 1.88 9.60
CA PHE A 5 0.51 1.02 8.80
C PHE A 5 0.61 -0.35 9.41
N PHE A 6 0.97 -1.32 8.58
CA PHE A 6 1.28 -2.68 9.03
C PHE A 6 2.29 -3.30 8.08
N GLU A 7 2.87 -4.41 8.50
CA GLU A 7 3.75 -5.20 7.66
C GLU A 7 3.05 -6.50 7.26
N CYS A 8 3.32 -6.97 6.05
CA CYS A 8 2.86 -8.28 5.62
C CYS A 8 3.91 -8.95 4.73
N GLN A 9 3.83 -10.28 4.68
CA GLN A 9 4.74 -11.07 3.87
C GLN A 9 4.51 -10.79 2.39
N SER A 10 5.58 -10.43 1.68
CA SER A 10 5.59 -10.31 0.22
C SER A 10 5.46 -11.68 -0.44
N THR A 11 5.16 -11.70 -1.73
CA THR A 11 5.27 -12.89 -2.55
C THR A 11 6.73 -13.33 -2.71
N ASP A 12 7.69 -12.42 -2.53
CA ASP A 12 9.09 -12.76 -2.33
C ASP A 12 9.27 -13.20 -0.88
N PRO A 13 9.69 -14.45 -0.61
CA PRO A 13 9.77 -14.98 0.76
C PRO A 13 10.76 -14.26 1.67
N ASP A 14 11.71 -13.51 1.13
CA ASP A 14 12.73 -12.79 1.90
C ASP A 14 12.33 -11.33 2.18
N THR A 15 11.15 -10.91 1.78
CA THR A 15 10.71 -9.51 1.86
C THR A 15 9.47 -9.33 2.71
N MET A 16 9.52 -8.33 3.60
CA MET A 16 8.36 -7.85 4.35
C MET A 16 7.92 -6.52 3.78
N LEU A 17 6.66 -6.46 3.32
CA LEU A 17 6.08 -5.26 2.77
C LEU A 17 5.65 -4.30 3.87
N HIS A 18 5.99 -3.04 3.73
CA HIS A 18 5.42 -1.95 4.51
C HIS A 18 4.16 -1.47 3.80
N VAL A 19 3.03 -1.53 4.48
CA VAL A 19 1.72 -1.13 3.94
C VAL A 19 1.20 0.05 4.73
N GLU A 20 0.70 1.06 4.04
CA GLU A 20 0.09 2.23 4.67
C GLU A 20 -1.38 2.32 4.29
N ILE A 21 -2.20 2.75 5.25
CA ILE A 21 -3.63 2.97 5.06
C ILE A 21 -3.97 4.36 5.60
N PHE A 22 -4.67 5.13 4.78
CA PHE A 22 -5.24 6.41 5.20
C PHE A 22 -6.77 6.27 5.19
N THR A 23 -7.41 6.65 6.27
CA THR A 23 -8.86 6.54 6.39
C THR A 23 -9.51 7.85 6.79
N PRO A 24 -10.77 8.06 6.38
CA PRO A 24 -11.55 9.21 6.88
C PRO A 24 -11.72 9.16 8.40
N SER A 25 -11.71 10.32 9.05
CA SER A 25 -11.90 10.41 10.50
C SER A 25 -13.38 10.35 10.90
N ASP A 26 -14.26 10.99 10.13
CA ASP A 26 -15.62 11.26 10.54
C ASP A 26 -16.68 10.88 9.51
N MET A 27 -16.37 10.04 8.55
CA MET A 27 -17.34 9.66 7.53
C MET A 27 -17.23 8.20 7.15
N GLU A 28 -18.34 7.68 6.63
CA GLU A 28 -18.41 6.32 6.14
C GLU A 28 -17.54 6.16 4.90
N ILE A 29 -16.86 5.01 4.79
CA ILE A 29 -15.99 4.70 3.67
C ILE A 29 -16.84 4.28 2.48
N LYS A 30 -16.74 5.04 1.38
CA LYS A 30 -17.46 4.80 0.13
C LYS A 30 -16.77 3.81 -0.77
N GLY A 31 -15.47 3.73 -0.67
CA GLY A 31 -14.65 2.87 -1.52
C GLY A 31 -13.19 2.97 -1.10
N VAL A 32 -12.35 2.25 -1.80
CA VAL A 32 -10.92 2.18 -1.52
C VAL A 32 -10.14 2.58 -2.76
N ILE A 33 -9.10 3.38 -2.57
CA ILE A 33 -8.17 3.73 -3.64
C ILE A 33 -6.84 3.09 -3.30
N GLN A 34 -6.36 2.24 -4.20
CA GLN A 34 -5.04 1.64 -4.07
C GLN A 34 -4.03 2.46 -4.85
N ILE A 35 -2.96 2.86 -4.18
CA ILE A 35 -1.87 3.61 -4.80
C ILE A 35 -0.70 2.67 -5.06
N VAL A 36 -0.18 2.74 -6.29
CA VAL A 36 1.06 2.06 -6.68
C VAL A 36 2.05 3.15 -7.04
N HIS A 37 3.09 3.32 -6.22
CA HIS A 37 4.06 4.39 -6.43
C HIS A 37 5.04 4.08 -7.57
N GLY A 38 5.74 5.12 -8.05
CA GLY A 38 6.76 4.98 -9.07
C GLY A 38 8.13 4.61 -8.52
N MET A 39 9.08 4.40 -9.42
CA MET A 39 10.46 4.08 -9.05
C MET A 39 11.08 5.22 -8.23
N THR A 40 11.86 4.86 -7.22
CA THR A 40 12.51 5.77 -6.27
C THR A 40 11.54 6.60 -5.43
N GLU A 41 10.26 6.21 -5.38
CA GLU A 41 9.26 6.82 -4.52
C GLU A 41 8.93 5.90 -3.33
N HIS A 42 7.95 6.30 -2.52
CA HIS A 42 7.40 5.52 -1.42
C HIS A 42 6.04 6.11 -1.02
N LEU A 43 5.26 5.36 -0.26
CA LEU A 43 3.88 5.75 0.06
C LEU A 43 3.76 7.06 0.82
N ASP A 44 4.73 7.42 1.64
CA ASP A 44 4.70 8.69 2.40
C ASP A 44 4.58 9.91 1.49
N ARG A 45 5.04 9.81 0.24
CA ARG A 45 4.94 10.93 -0.72
C ARG A 45 3.51 11.23 -1.15
N TYR A 46 2.60 10.30 -0.89
CA TYR A 46 1.19 10.41 -1.29
C TYR A 46 0.28 10.85 -0.15
N GLU A 47 0.83 11.35 0.94
CA GLU A 47 0.04 11.77 2.10
C GLU A 47 -0.94 12.89 1.78
N GLU A 48 -0.54 13.88 1.00
CA GLU A 48 -1.44 14.96 0.55
C GLU A 48 -2.61 14.41 -0.29
N LEU A 49 -2.29 13.48 -1.18
CA LEU A 49 -3.31 12.83 -2.00
C LEU A 49 -4.23 12.00 -1.11
N GLY A 50 -3.68 11.35 -0.09
CA GLY A 50 -4.43 10.62 0.93
C GLY A 50 -5.40 11.53 1.67
N GLU A 51 -4.95 12.71 2.06
CA GLU A 51 -5.81 13.70 2.71
C GLU A 51 -6.97 14.12 1.80
N TYR A 52 -6.70 14.34 0.53
CA TYR A 52 -7.74 14.68 -0.44
C TYR A 52 -8.80 13.58 -0.54
N PHE A 53 -8.38 12.35 -0.80
CA PHE A 53 -9.34 11.24 -0.97
C PHE A 53 -10.09 10.89 0.30
N THR A 54 -9.42 10.93 1.45
CA THR A 54 -10.10 10.66 2.72
C THR A 54 -11.13 11.75 3.04
N SER A 55 -10.88 13.00 2.62
CA SER A 55 -11.87 14.08 2.78
C SER A 55 -13.12 13.85 1.94
N LYS A 56 -13.02 13.00 0.90
CA LYS A 56 -14.14 12.62 0.04
C LYS A 56 -14.80 11.30 0.45
N GLY A 57 -14.33 10.67 1.51
CA GLY A 57 -14.92 9.43 2.02
C GLY A 57 -14.27 8.16 1.51
N TYR A 58 -13.07 8.23 0.95
CA TYR A 58 -12.37 7.04 0.47
C TYR A 58 -11.24 6.66 1.41
N ALA A 59 -11.08 5.36 1.64
CA ALA A 59 -9.85 4.84 2.23
C ALA A 59 -8.79 4.75 1.14
N VAL A 60 -7.54 4.92 1.53
CA VAL A 60 -6.40 4.82 0.60
C VAL A 60 -5.45 3.77 1.15
N ILE A 61 -5.02 2.85 0.31
CA ILE A 61 -4.09 1.79 0.71
C ILE A 61 -3.00 1.64 -0.34
N GLY A 62 -1.81 1.29 0.12
CA GLY A 62 -0.71 0.96 -0.77
C GLY A 62 0.46 0.41 0.01
N ASN A 63 1.41 -0.17 -0.71
CA ASN A 63 2.63 -0.67 -0.11
C ASN A 63 3.85 0.01 -0.74
N ASP A 64 4.91 0.11 0.05
CA ASP A 64 6.21 0.41 -0.52
C ASP A 64 6.64 -0.80 -1.34
N ILE A 65 6.95 -0.58 -2.61
CA ILE A 65 7.36 -1.66 -3.53
C ILE A 65 8.67 -2.28 -3.06
N ILE A 66 8.89 -3.55 -3.36
CA ILE A 66 10.15 -4.25 -3.05
C ILE A 66 11.34 -3.37 -3.40
N GLY A 67 12.26 -3.21 -2.46
CA GLY A 67 13.46 -2.38 -2.64
C GLY A 67 13.22 -0.89 -2.45
N HIS A 68 12.04 -0.47 -1.98
CA HIS A 68 11.69 0.94 -1.81
C HIS A 68 11.18 1.21 -0.40
N GLY A 69 11.34 2.47 0.03
CA GLY A 69 10.79 2.96 1.29
C GLY A 69 11.14 2.10 2.49
N ARG A 70 10.12 1.70 3.24
CA ARG A 70 10.26 0.88 4.45
C ARG A 70 10.09 -0.61 4.22
N THR A 71 9.74 -1.02 3.01
CA THR A 71 9.76 -2.44 2.63
C THR A 71 11.21 -2.89 2.58
N HIS A 72 11.54 -3.99 3.27
CA HIS A 72 12.91 -4.46 3.32
C HIS A 72 13.02 -5.93 2.95
N THR A 73 14.15 -6.26 2.35
CA THR A 73 14.52 -7.62 1.97
C THR A 73 15.68 -8.08 2.84
N ALA A 74 15.57 -9.26 3.43
CA ALA A 74 16.49 -9.76 4.45
C ALA A 74 17.96 -9.83 4.02
N LYS A 75 18.23 -9.97 2.73
CA LYS A 75 19.59 -10.23 2.23
C LYS A 75 20.19 -9.10 1.42
N VAL A 76 19.46 -8.04 1.15
CA VAL A 76 19.91 -6.98 0.24
C VAL A 76 19.47 -5.62 0.77
N SER A 77 20.31 -4.62 0.59
CA SER A 77 20.01 -3.22 0.87
C SER A 77 19.69 -2.49 -0.43
N ASP A 78 19.08 -1.32 -0.31
CA ASP A 78 18.78 -0.40 -1.40
C ASP A 78 17.75 -0.91 -2.41
N ILE A 79 17.67 -0.26 -3.56
CA ILE A 79 16.69 -0.57 -4.60
C ILE A 79 17.05 -1.88 -5.25
N TYR A 80 16.43 -2.97 -4.79
CA TYR A 80 16.66 -4.29 -5.30
C TYR A 80 15.35 -5.01 -5.57
N MET A 81 15.25 -5.59 -6.74
CA MET A 81 14.09 -6.38 -7.13
C MET A 81 14.57 -7.60 -7.89
N LYS A 82 14.45 -8.76 -7.24
CA LYS A 82 14.91 -10.02 -7.81
C LYS A 82 14.09 -10.43 -9.03
N ASN A 83 12.78 -10.17 -8.98
CA ASN A 83 11.85 -10.51 -10.03
C ASN A 83 10.74 -9.45 -10.08
N TRP A 84 10.59 -8.80 -11.24
CA TRP A 84 9.55 -7.80 -11.46
C TRP A 84 8.15 -8.33 -11.14
N PHE A 85 7.89 -9.60 -11.45
CA PHE A 85 6.57 -10.19 -11.22
C PHE A 85 6.23 -10.33 -9.74
N ASP A 86 7.21 -10.33 -8.85
CA ASP A 86 6.95 -10.30 -7.41
C ASP A 86 6.31 -8.97 -7.01
N ALA A 87 6.78 -7.86 -7.57
CA ALA A 87 6.18 -6.55 -7.33
C ALA A 87 4.73 -6.50 -7.84
N VAL A 88 4.47 -7.07 -9.00
CA VAL A 88 3.11 -7.15 -9.57
C VAL A 88 2.21 -8.02 -8.70
N SER A 89 2.72 -9.16 -8.25
CA SER A 89 1.98 -10.07 -7.38
C SER A 89 1.67 -9.42 -6.02
N ASP A 90 2.60 -8.61 -5.50
CA ASP A 90 2.39 -7.88 -4.27
C ASP A 90 1.26 -6.85 -4.41
N VAL A 91 1.16 -6.18 -5.55
CA VAL A 91 0.04 -5.26 -5.82
C VAL A 91 -1.29 -6.01 -5.75
N LYS A 92 -1.36 -7.19 -6.33
CA LYS A 92 -2.56 -8.05 -6.26
C LYS A 92 -2.86 -8.48 -4.83
N LEU A 93 -1.82 -8.84 -4.07
CA LEU A 93 -1.96 -9.23 -2.67
C LEU A 93 -2.56 -8.09 -1.84
N ILE A 94 -2.07 -6.88 -2.02
CA ILE A 94 -2.58 -5.72 -1.28
C ILE A 94 -4.00 -5.38 -1.70
N ARG A 95 -4.34 -5.52 -2.98
CA ARG A 95 -5.72 -5.36 -3.44
C ARG A 95 -6.65 -6.38 -2.78
N GLN A 96 -6.21 -7.61 -2.64
CA GLN A 96 -6.99 -8.65 -1.96
C GLN A 96 -7.19 -8.30 -0.48
N LYS A 97 -6.14 -7.81 0.18
CA LYS A 97 -6.24 -7.36 1.57
C LYS A 97 -7.21 -6.20 1.74
N ALA A 98 -7.21 -5.28 0.79
CA ALA A 98 -8.17 -4.16 0.79
C ALA A 98 -9.62 -4.69 0.72
N GLY A 99 -9.87 -5.69 -0.10
CA GLY A 99 -11.18 -6.33 -0.19
C GLY A 99 -11.60 -7.02 1.10
N GLU A 100 -10.65 -7.58 1.83
CA GLU A 100 -10.91 -8.22 3.13
C GLU A 100 -11.18 -7.18 4.23
N LEU A 101 -10.46 -6.06 4.20
CA LEU A 101 -10.62 -4.98 5.19
C LEU A 101 -11.91 -4.18 4.97
N TYR A 102 -12.32 -4.03 3.73
CA TYR A 102 -13.47 -3.22 3.35
C TYR A 102 -14.43 -4.01 2.45
N PRO A 103 -15.06 -5.08 3.00
CA PRO A 103 -15.89 -5.97 2.17
C PRO A 103 -17.06 -5.23 1.53
N GLY A 104 -17.31 -5.53 0.26
CA GLY A 104 -18.40 -4.94 -0.49
C GLY A 104 -18.14 -3.53 -1.03
N LYS A 105 -16.98 -2.94 -0.74
CA LYS A 105 -16.64 -1.61 -1.24
C LYS A 105 -15.86 -1.70 -2.55
N PRO A 106 -16.11 -0.80 -3.51
CA PRO A 106 -15.33 -0.79 -4.75
C PRO A 106 -13.88 -0.40 -4.46
N ILE A 107 -12.94 -0.99 -5.21
CA ILE A 107 -11.51 -0.72 -5.12
C ILE A 107 -11.03 -0.19 -6.46
N TYR A 108 -10.41 0.96 -6.45
CA TYR A 108 -9.89 1.62 -7.64
C TYR A 108 -8.38 1.61 -7.72
#